data_a416ad3bb3384c02efbde4001faf6085
#
_entry.id   a416ad3bb3384c02efbde4001faf6085
#
_cell.length_a   1.000
_cell.length_b   1.000
_cell.length_c   1.000
_cell.angle_alpha   90.00
_cell.angle_beta   90.00
_cell.angle_gamma   90.00
#
_symmetry.space_group_name_H-M   'P 1'
#
loop_
_entity.id
_entity.type
_entity.pdbx_description
1 polymer ?
#
loop_
_entity_poly.entity_id
_entity_poly.type
_entity_poly.pdbx_seq_one_letter_code
_entity_poly.pdbx_strand_id
1 'polypeptide(L)'
;MSWGMACLLGGCLSLASCQQEELGGVPVAKGTGTITLELNAQPGFASGSKTKAVDEVAYTKVGDYTVEIRKDDESGSIVKSGLAKELTASSIELGRGSYFLKAYMGEEKVSSRDVFYSVGSDYVSVLDENEKKVSLTCEPTCAKFVVNFDENMKTYFSDYYVIYSTAALGNNTVTWAKNDTAPWYLKVGKDETVKATFHVTRLTDGKSNSGEWSYVISPNKAWTLNVKANNNLSEGNLGLTITVDDGTENIPVEITVPSDWAKD
;
A
#
# COMPACT_ATOMS: atom_id res chain seq x y z
N MET A 1 -87.05 -14.65 -49.75
CA MET A 1 -87.93 -13.55 -49.32
C MET A 1 -87.26 -12.71 -48.30
N SER A 2 -87.13 -11.44 -48.70
CA SER A 2 -87.14 -10.23 -47.88
C SER A 2 -85.90 -9.95 -47.05
N TRP A 3 -85.00 -9.06 -47.43
CA TRP A 3 -84.94 -7.61 -47.22
C TRP A 3 -84.67 -7.30 -45.70
N GLY A 4 -83.69 -6.64 -45.32
CA GLY A 4 -83.33 -5.22 -45.45
C GLY A 4 -82.14 -4.83 -44.66
N MET A 5 -81.38 -4.06 -45.27
CA MET A 5 -81.07 -2.69 -44.96
C MET A 5 -79.96 -2.40 -43.89
N ALA A 6 -78.99 -1.72 -44.47
CA ALA A 6 -77.81 -1.12 -43.84
C ALA A 6 -78.07 -0.15 -42.68
N CYS A 7 -77.10 -0.02 -41.82
CA CYS A 7 -76.71 1.26 -41.23
C CYS A 7 -75.22 1.28 -40.91
N LEU A 8 -74.49 2.11 -41.63
CA LEU A 8 -73.17 2.59 -41.29
C LEU A 8 -73.24 3.49 -40.02
N LEU A 9 -72.44 3.21 -39.03
CA LEU A 9 -72.09 4.22 -38.05
C LEU A 9 -70.58 4.05 -37.73
N GLY A 10 -69.86 5.05 -38.18
CA GLY A 10 -68.46 5.17 -37.90
C GLY A 10 -68.16 5.38 -36.41
N GLY A 11 -67.30 4.55 -35.88
CA GLY A 11 -66.74 4.72 -34.55
C GLY A 11 -65.26 5.01 -34.69
N CYS A 12 -64.87 6.25 -34.41
CA CYS A 12 -63.48 6.66 -34.26
C CYS A 12 -62.85 5.87 -33.11
N LEU A 13 -61.95 4.96 -33.47
CA LEU A 13 -61.00 4.38 -32.53
C LEU A 13 -59.93 5.43 -32.27
N SER A 14 -60.09 6.19 -31.18
CA SER A 14 -59.01 6.98 -30.58
C SER A 14 -58.00 5.99 -29.97
N LEU A 15 -56.90 5.81 -30.65
CA LEU A 15 -55.71 5.19 -30.09
C LEU A 15 -55.20 6.10 -28.96
N ALA A 16 -55.60 5.79 -27.74
CA ALA A 16 -54.92 6.33 -26.56
C ALA A 16 -53.52 5.72 -26.58
N SER A 17 -52.55 6.47 -27.10
CA SER A 17 -51.14 6.24 -26.86
C SER A 17 -50.92 6.38 -25.34
N CYS A 18 -50.80 5.24 -24.65
CA CYS A 18 -50.18 5.24 -23.34
C CYS A 18 -48.75 5.76 -23.53
N GLN A 19 -48.54 7.03 -23.26
CA GLN A 19 -47.21 7.51 -22.89
C GLN A 19 -46.86 6.80 -21.62
N GLN A 20 -45.99 5.83 -21.74
CA GLN A 20 -45.24 5.28 -20.61
C GLN A 20 -44.45 6.43 -20.03
N GLU A 21 -44.96 7.04 -18.95
CA GLU A 21 -44.15 7.94 -18.13
C GLU A 21 -42.96 7.13 -17.63
N GLU A 22 -41.82 7.35 -18.29
CA GLU A 22 -40.54 6.97 -17.74
C GLU A 22 -40.44 7.64 -16.35
N LEU A 23 -40.60 6.85 -15.29
CA LEU A 23 -40.34 7.24 -13.93
C LEU A 23 -38.95 7.85 -13.85
N GLY A 24 -38.95 9.18 -13.80
CA GLY A 24 -37.91 10.05 -13.31
C GLY A 24 -36.48 9.56 -13.28
N GLY A 25 -35.87 9.36 -14.43
CA GLY A 25 -34.43 9.50 -14.53
C GLY A 25 -34.07 10.93 -14.17
N VAL A 26 -33.34 11.14 -13.07
CA VAL A 26 -32.77 12.44 -12.75
C VAL A 26 -32.08 12.94 -14.03
N PRO A 27 -32.40 14.12 -14.55
CA PRO A 27 -31.79 14.61 -15.79
C PRO A 27 -30.27 14.59 -15.60
N VAL A 28 -29.56 13.77 -16.37
CA VAL A 28 -28.10 13.82 -16.40
C VAL A 28 -27.76 15.24 -16.84
N ALA A 29 -27.20 16.03 -15.94
CA ALA A 29 -26.88 17.40 -16.19
C ALA A 29 -25.93 17.46 -17.39
N LYS A 30 -26.45 17.94 -18.55
CA LYS A 30 -25.62 18.14 -19.75
C LYS A 30 -24.66 19.30 -19.46
N GLY A 31 -23.38 19.11 -19.72
CA GLY A 31 -22.34 20.11 -19.58
C GLY A 31 -21.00 19.47 -19.23
N THR A 32 -19.98 20.22 -19.38
CA THR A 32 -18.61 19.83 -19.02
C THR A 32 -18.07 20.79 -17.97
N GLY A 33 -17.05 20.38 -17.26
CA GLY A 33 -16.22 21.24 -16.42
C GLY A 33 -14.78 20.79 -16.53
N THR A 34 -13.89 21.51 -15.89
CA THR A 34 -12.46 21.23 -15.97
C THR A 34 -11.88 20.93 -14.61
N ILE A 35 -10.88 20.04 -14.58
CA ILE A 35 -10.04 19.83 -13.41
C ILE A 35 -8.59 20.11 -13.74
N THR A 36 -7.84 20.66 -12.79
CA THR A 36 -6.38 20.74 -12.84
C THR A 36 -5.82 19.80 -11.77
N LEU A 37 -4.94 18.89 -12.18
CA LEU A 37 -4.37 17.87 -11.31
C LEU A 37 -2.97 18.27 -10.85
N GLU A 38 -2.73 18.21 -9.55
CA GLU A 38 -1.42 18.28 -8.92
C GLU A 38 -1.07 16.95 -8.28
N LEU A 39 0.17 16.49 -8.48
CA LEU A 39 0.69 15.29 -7.87
C LEU A 39 1.88 15.60 -6.97
N ASN A 40 1.87 14.97 -5.78
CA ASN A 40 3.02 14.89 -4.89
C ASN A 40 3.34 13.42 -4.64
N ALA A 41 4.61 13.09 -4.47
CA ALA A 41 5.04 11.75 -4.09
C ALA A 41 5.99 11.87 -2.89
N GLN A 42 5.67 11.12 -1.83
CA GLN A 42 6.40 11.17 -0.56
C GLN A 42 6.79 9.76 -0.11
N PRO A 43 7.78 9.11 -0.76
CA PRO A 43 8.32 7.87 -0.22
C PRO A 43 9.11 8.18 1.05
N GLY A 44 8.57 7.85 2.22
CA GLY A 44 9.17 8.14 3.53
C GLY A 44 10.35 7.25 3.89
N PHE A 45 10.78 6.35 2.99
CA PHE A 45 11.90 5.42 3.22
C PHE A 45 13.27 6.06 3.10
N ALA A 46 13.37 7.34 2.76
CA ALA A 46 14.61 8.01 2.37
C ALA A 46 15.67 8.13 3.49
N SER A 47 15.34 7.74 4.71
CA SER A 47 16.29 7.79 5.81
C SER A 47 17.02 6.46 5.98
N GLY A 48 18.22 6.37 5.44
CA GLY A 48 19.30 5.67 6.12
C GLY A 48 19.76 4.32 5.63
N SER A 49 19.06 3.55 4.82
CA SER A 49 19.61 2.29 4.31
C SER A 49 20.18 2.43 2.90
N LYS A 50 21.49 2.16 2.76
CA LYS A 50 22.21 2.17 1.47
C LYS A 50 22.03 0.89 0.64
N THR A 51 21.07 0.04 0.97
CA THR A 51 20.85 -1.22 0.24
C THR A 51 19.97 -0.97 -0.98
N LYS A 52 20.55 -1.16 -2.19
CA LYS A 52 19.89 -0.91 -3.47
C LYS A 52 19.22 -2.19 -3.98
N ALA A 53 18.01 -2.51 -3.52
CA ALA A 53 17.19 -3.49 -4.21
C ALA A 53 16.15 -2.81 -5.13
N VAL A 54 15.60 -1.68 -4.68
CA VAL A 54 14.64 -0.85 -5.43
C VAL A 54 15.24 0.53 -5.63
N ASP A 55 15.08 1.11 -6.81
CA ASP A 55 15.36 2.54 -7.01
C ASP A 55 14.24 3.38 -6.37
N GLU A 56 14.35 3.60 -5.06
CA GLU A 56 13.37 4.38 -4.29
C GLU A 56 13.29 5.83 -4.80
N VAL A 57 14.37 6.35 -5.41
CA VAL A 57 14.38 7.69 -5.98
C VAL A 57 13.46 7.79 -7.20
N ALA A 58 13.25 6.70 -7.93
CA ALA A 58 12.32 6.70 -9.05
C ALA A 58 10.90 7.06 -8.57
N TYR A 59 10.52 6.65 -7.36
CA TYR A 59 9.19 6.94 -6.79
C TYR A 59 9.00 8.40 -6.33
N THR A 60 10.03 9.23 -6.35
CA THR A 60 9.89 10.68 -6.14
C THR A 60 9.56 11.43 -7.42
N LYS A 61 9.66 10.77 -8.58
CA LYS A 61 9.42 11.36 -9.89
C LYS A 61 7.94 11.31 -10.23
N VAL A 62 7.18 12.28 -9.75
CA VAL A 62 5.72 12.34 -9.93
C VAL A 62 5.24 12.17 -11.37
N GLY A 63 6.03 12.65 -12.34
CA GLY A 63 5.68 12.56 -13.76
C GLY A 63 5.58 11.13 -14.32
N ASP A 64 6.20 10.15 -13.65
CA ASP A 64 6.25 8.75 -14.07
C ASP A 64 5.10 7.90 -13.47
N TYR A 65 4.26 8.51 -12.62
CA TYR A 65 3.08 7.85 -12.07
C TYR A 65 2.00 7.68 -13.14
N THR A 66 1.30 6.56 -13.10
CA THR A 66 0.07 6.37 -13.88
C THR A 66 -1.08 7.03 -13.15
N VAL A 67 -1.87 7.81 -13.88
CA VAL A 67 -3.10 8.41 -13.36
C VAL A 67 -4.30 7.77 -14.08
N GLU A 68 -5.33 7.44 -13.29
CA GLU A 68 -6.63 7.00 -13.79
C GLU A 68 -7.73 7.90 -13.22
N ILE A 69 -8.64 8.31 -14.09
CA ILE A 69 -9.86 9.02 -13.74
C ILE A 69 -11.01 8.07 -14.05
N ARG A 70 -11.75 7.69 -13.04
CA ARG A 70 -12.86 6.73 -13.14
C ARG A 70 -14.18 7.41 -12.86
N LYS A 71 -15.24 6.89 -13.47
CA LYS A 71 -16.60 7.38 -13.24
C LYS A 71 -17.11 6.88 -11.88
N ASP A 72 -17.64 7.77 -11.08
CA ASP A 72 -18.31 7.55 -9.81
C ASP A 72 -17.40 7.03 -8.68
N ASP A 73 -16.79 5.85 -8.82
CA ASP A 73 -16.01 5.21 -7.77
C ASP A 73 -14.77 4.44 -8.31
N GLU A 74 -14.02 3.78 -7.41
CA GLU A 74 -12.80 3.03 -7.75
C GLU A 74 -13.06 1.87 -8.72
N SER A 75 -14.26 1.29 -8.71
CA SER A 75 -14.66 0.22 -9.61
C SER A 75 -15.25 0.72 -10.92
N GLY A 76 -15.51 2.02 -11.03
CA GLY A 76 -16.12 2.67 -12.17
C GLY A 76 -15.28 2.59 -13.43
N SER A 77 -15.93 2.84 -14.58
CA SER A 77 -15.24 2.84 -15.88
C SER A 77 -14.17 3.92 -15.95
N ILE A 78 -13.01 3.57 -16.54
CA ILE A 78 -11.94 4.55 -16.78
C ILE A 78 -12.40 5.49 -17.89
N VAL A 79 -12.48 6.79 -17.58
CA VAL A 79 -12.80 7.85 -18.54
C VAL A 79 -11.54 8.50 -19.10
N LYS A 80 -10.44 8.48 -18.36
CA LYS A 80 -9.14 8.95 -18.81
C LYS A 80 -8.01 8.24 -18.05
N SER A 81 -6.92 7.94 -18.73
CA SER A 81 -5.72 7.38 -18.12
C SER A 81 -4.49 7.82 -18.91
N GLY A 82 -3.35 7.95 -18.24
CA GLY A 82 -2.07 8.32 -18.83
C GLY A 82 -1.00 8.56 -17.78
N LEU A 83 0.19 8.97 -18.23
CA LEU A 83 1.25 9.38 -17.31
C LEU A 83 0.94 10.74 -16.69
N ALA A 84 1.30 10.91 -15.44
CA ALA A 84 1.05 12.15 -14.72
C ALA A 84 1.65 13.37 -15.45
N LYS A 85 2.85 13.27 -16.02
CA LYS A 85 3.47 14.35 -16.81
C LYS A 85 2.63 14.81 -18.00
N GLU A 86 1.76 13.96 -18.53
CA GLU A 86 0.87 14.29 -19.64
C GLU A 86 -0.43 14.92 -19.13
N LEU A 87 -0.97 14.37 -18.03
CA LEU A 87 -2.25 14.78 -17.50
C LEU A 87 -2.19 16.01 -16.59
N THR A 88 -1.01 16.33 -16.03
CA THR A 88 -0.80 17.55 -15.25
C THR A 88 -0.36 18.76 -16.09
N ALA A 89 -0.05 18.55 -17.39
CA ALA A 89 0.42 19.62 -18.27
C ALA A 89 -0.68 20.62 -18.68
N SER A 90 -1.95 20.23 -18.57
CA SER A 90 -3.09 21.07 -18.94
C SER A 90 -4.34 20.66 -18.16
N SER A 91 -5.34 21.54 -18.15
CA SER A 91 -6.64 21.22 -17.57
C SER A 91 -7.31 20.06 -18.33
N ILE A 92 -8.00 19.21 -17.57
CA ILE A 92 -8.70 18.02 -18.07
C ILE A 92 -10.19 18.34 -18.11
N GLU A 93 -10.78 18.28 -19.29
CA GLU A 93 -12.22 18.42 -19.48
C GLU A 93 -12.94 17.11 -19.15
N LEU A 94 -13.98 17.18 -18.33
CA LEU A 94 -14.82 16.06 -17.89
C LEU A 94 -16.30 16.46 -17.97
N GLY A 95 -17.16 15.50 -18.29
CA GLY A 95 -18.60 15.68 -18.17
C GLY A 95 -19.01 15.95 -16.71
N ARG A 96 -20.18 16.54 -16.49
CA ARG A 96 -20.71 16.69 -15.13
C ARG A 96 -20.92 15.33 -14.47
N GLY A 97 -20.55 15.23 -13.20
CA GLY A 97 -20.67 13.99 -12.42
C GLY A 97 -19.60 13.87 -11.36
N SER A 98 -19.59 12.72 -10.69
CA SER A 98 -18.59 12.33 -9.70
C SER A 98 -17.51 11.49 -10.36
N TYR A 99 -16.28 11.65 -9.89
CA TYR A 99 -15.12 10.92 -10.39
C TYR A 99 -14.21 10.50 -9.24
N PHE A 100 -13.64 9.32 -9.38
CA PHE A 100 -12.55 8.83 -8.55
C PHE A 100 -11.24 8.99 -9.32
N LEU A 101 -10.29 9.70 -8.71
CA LEU A 101 -8.95 9.89 -9.25
C LEU A 101 -7.98 9.04 -8.48
N LYS A 102 -7.11 8.33 -9.20
CA LYS A 102 -6.07 7.48 -8.63
C LYS A 102 -4.77 7.72 -9.38
N ALA A 103 -3.72 8.01 -8.64
CA ALA A 103 -2.35 8.05 -9.16
C ALA A 103 -1.52 6.97 -8.48
N TYR A 104 -0.75 6.19 -9.23
CA TYR A 104 0.00 5.09 -8.67
C TYR A 104 1.28 4.78 -9.45
N MET A 105 2.23 4.15 -8.74
CA MET A 105 3.47 3.62 -9.30
C MET A 105 3.84 2.31 -8.60
N GLY A 106 4.44 1.38 -9.35
CA GLY A 106 4.87 0.08 -8.85
C GLY A 106 3.76 -0.96 -8.88
N GLU A 107 3.92 -2.01 -8.09
CA GLU A 107 3.02 -3.16 -8.05
C GLU A 107 2.60 -3.47 -6.61
N GLU A 108 1.31 -3.68 -6.40
CA GLU A 108 0.78 -4.03 -5.09
C GLU A 108 1.08 -5.50 -4.77
N LYS A 109 1.97 -5.72 -3.79
CA LYS A 109 2.33 -7.04 -3.27
C LYS A 109 2.25 -7.03 -1.75
N VAL A 110 1.92 -8.18 -1.16
CA VAL A 110 1.92 -8.33 0.30
C VAL A 110 3.35 -8.34 0.86
N SER A 111 4.30 -8.79 0.05
CA SER A 111 5.75 -8.74 0.34
C SER A 111 6.56 -8.70 -0.94
N SER A 112 7.62 -7.93 -0.96
CA SER A 112 8.54 -7.83 -2.11
C SER A 112 9.92 -7.35 -1.66
N ARG A 113 10.95 -7.69 -2.44
CA ARG A 113 12.30 -7.11 -2.34
C ARG A 113 12.63 -6.19 -3.50
N ASP A 114 11.83 -6.21 -4.57
CA ASP A 114 12.17 -5.62 -5.88
C ASP A 114 11.27 -4.44 -6.26
N VAL A 115 10.09 -4.33 -5.67
CA VAL A 115 9.09 -3.32 -5.99
C VAL A 115 8.19 -3.05 -4.80
N PHE A 116 7.66 -1.85 -4.71
CA PHE A 116 6.56 -1.53 -3.81
C PHE A 116 5.48 -0.75 -4.55
N TYR A 117 4.33 -0.58 -3.93
CA TYR A 117 3.21 0.17 -4.48
C TYR A 117 3.07 1.50 -3.76
N SER A 118 3.09 2.58 -4.52
CA SER A 118 2.82 3.94 -4.05
C SER A 118 1.56 4.45 -4.73
N VAL A 119 0.62 4.97 -3.96
CA VAL A 119 -0.69 5.38 -4.45
C VAL A 119 -1.22 6.60 -3.71
N GLY A 120 -1.94 7.45 -4.43
CA GLY A 120 -2.77 8.51 -3.90
C GLY A 120 -4.11 8.53 -4.64
N SER A 121 -5.20 8.81 -3.95
CA SER A 121 -6.52 8.87 -4.56
C SER A 121 -7.38 9.93 -3.88
N ASP A 122 -8.34 10.44 -4.63
CA ASP A 122 -9.34 11.39 -4.13
C ASP A 122 -10.59 11.35 -5.01
N TYR A 123 -11.67 11.91 -4.49
CA TYR A 123 -12.93 12.09 -5.19
C TYR A 123 -13.11 13.54 -5.62
N VAL A 124 -13.63 13.75 -6.83
CA VAL A 124 -14.00 15.08 -7.31
C VAL A 124 -15.40 15.04 -7.93
N SER A 125 -16.19 16.07 -7.64
CA SER A 125 -17.48 16.30 -8.29
C SER A 125 -17.37 17.48 -9.24
N VAL A 126 -17.65 17.26 -10.51
CA VAL A 126 -17.72 18.26 -11.60
C VAL A 126 -19.19 18.66 -11.76
N LEU A 127 -19.60 19.78 -11.13
CA LEU A 127 -21.01 20.19 -11.09
C LEU A 127 -21.31 21.36 -12.02
N ASP A 128 -20.31 22.16 -12.35
CA ASP A 128 -20.40 23.39 -13.12
C ASP A 128 -19.20 23.54 -14.06
N GLU A 129 -19.15 24.64 -14.79
CA GLU A 129 -18.06 24.95 -15.74
C GLU A 129 -16.78 25.48 -15.06
N ASN A 130 -16.82 25.65 -13.73
CA ASN A 130 -15.65 26.15 -12.99
C ASN A 130 -14.55 25.11 -12.93
N GLU A 131 -13.31 25.57 -13.04
CA GLU A 131 -12.14 24.74 -12.86
C GLU A 131 -12.00 24.31 -11.40
N LYS A 132 -11.76 23.02 -11.20
CA LYS A 132 -11.45 22.45 -9.87
C LYS A 132 -10.02 21.94 -9.83
N LYS A 133 -9.31 22.35 -8.79
CA LYS A 133 -7.97 21.86 -8.49
C LYS A 133 -8.06 20.62 -7.61
N VAL A 134 -7.42 19.54 -8.04
CA VAL A 134 -7.30 18.27 -7.30
C VAL A 134 -5.83 18.00 -7.03
N SER A 135 -5.49 17.78 -5.76
CA SER A 135 -4.12 17.46 -5.34
C SER A 135 -4.08 16.05 -4.78
N LEU A 136 -3.28 15.18 -5.38
CA LEU A 136 -3.05 13.82 -4.91
C LEU A 136 -1.67 13.72 -4.30
N THR A 137 -1.57 13.11 -3.12
CA THR A 137 -0.28 12.73 -2.50
C THR A 137 -0.15 11.23 -2.54
N CYS A 138 0.84 10.75 -3.29
CA CYS A 138 1.13 9.32 -3.42
C CYS A 138 2.13 8.88 -2.34
N GLU A 139 1.74 7.87 -1.57
CA GLU A 139 2.56 7.31 -0.51
C GLU A 139 2.63 5.78 -0.66
N PRO A 140 3.75 5.15 -0.28
CA PRO A 140 3.85 3.70 -0.21
C PRO A 140 2.80 3.07 0.71
N THR A 141 2.19 1.98 0.25
CA THR A 141 1.23 1.18 1.04
C THR A 141 1.90 0.12 1.92
N CYS A 142 3.22 0.08 1.90
CA CYS A 142 4.05 -0.85 2.66
C CYS A 142 4.98 -0.10 3.61
N ALA A 143 5.57 -0.85 4.54
CA ALA A 143 6.73 -0.42 5.31
C ALA A 143 7.99 -1.12 4.80
N LYS A 144 9.14 -0.47 4.97
CA LYS A 144 10.46 -1.00 4.63
C LYS A 144 11.11 -1.60 5.87
N PHE A 145 11.57 -2.85 5.75
CA PHE A 145 12.23 -3.58 6.82
C PHE A 145 13.66 -3.90 6.42
N VAL A 146 14.58 -3.62 7.33
CA VAL A 146 16.01 -3.92 7.22
C VAL A 146 16.47 -4.57 8.51
N VAL A 147 17.32 -5.60 8.43
CA VAL A 147 18.02 -6.16 9.60
C VAL A 147 19.52 -6.06 9.36
N ASN A 148 20.21 -5.45 10.28
CA ASN A 148 21.67 -5.42 10.33
C ASN A 148 22.14 -6.34 11.44
N PHE A 149 22.78 -7.43 11.09
CA PHE A 149 23.46 -8.29 12.03
C PHE A 149 24.89 -7.77 12.23
N ASP A 150 25.23 -7.48 13.48
CA ASP A 150 26.60 -7.07 13.86
C ASP A 150 27.59 -8.22 13.56
N GLU A 151 28.82 -7.86 13.21
CA GLU A 151 29.85 -8.86 12.89
C GLU A 151 30.15 -9.83 14.03
N ASN A 152 29.90 -9.42 15.28
CA ASN A 152 30.12 -10.29 16.42
C ASN A 152 29.13 -11.46 16.50
N MET A 153 28.01 -11.42 15.76
CA MET A 153 27.05 -12.53 15.71
C MET A 153 27.72 -13.84 15.29
N LYS A 154 28.58 -13.81 14.29
CA LYS A 154 29.28 -14.98 13.77
C LYS A 154 30.29 -15.61 14.77
N THR A 155 30.67 -14.86 15.82
CA THR A 155 31.57 -15.35 16.88
C THR A 155 30.87 -16.33 17.81
N TYR A 156 29.58 -16.16 18.00
CA TYR A 156 28.77 -16.91 18.96
C TYR A 156 27.75 -17.84 18.31
N PHE A 157 27.31 -17.53 17.09
CA PHE A 157 26.23 -18.24 16.40
C PHE A 157 26.66 -18.75 15.03
N SER A 158 26.36 -20.01 14.75
CA SER A 158 26.57 -20.65 13.45
C SER A 158 25.49 -20.25 12.45
N ASP A 159 24.26 -20.01 12.95
CA ASP A 159 23.13 -19.53 12.15
C ASP A 159 22.25 -18.57 12.93
N TYR A 160 21.66 -17.58 12.21
CA TYR A 160 20.75 -16.61 12.76
C TYR A 160 19.92 -15.97 11.64
N TYR A 161 18.66 -15.67 11.95
CA TYR A 161 17.73 -15.06 11.04
C TYR A 161 16.54 -14.43 11.78
N VAL A 162 15.77 -13.60 11.08
CA VAL A 162 14.55 -12.99 11.61
C VAL A 162 13.39 -13.37 10.70
N ILE A 163 12.28 -13.80 11.30
CA ILE A 163 11.02 -14.07 10.62
C ILE A 163 10.05 -12.95 10.95
N TYR A 164 9.46 -12.34 9.91
CA TYR A 164 8.41 -11.33 10.05
C TYR A 164 7.04 -11.88 9.71
N SER A 165 6.04 -11.45 10.48
CA SER A 165 4.62 -11.67 10.25
C SER A 165 3.88 -10.34 10.26
N THR A 166 3.02 -10.12 9.27
CA THR A 166 2.11 -8.97 9.16
C THR A 166 0.69 -9.48 8.91
N ALA A 167 -0.31 -8.65 9.17
CA ALA A 167 -1.70 -9.02 8.89
C ALA A 167 -1.92 -9.37 7.40
N ALA A 168 -1.28 -8.62 6.50
CA ALA A 168 -1.39 -8.84 5.06
C ALA A 168 -0.76 -10.16 4.59
N LEU A 169 0.24 -10.68 5.31
CA LEU A 169 0.84 -11.99 5.02
C LEU A 169 -0.07 -13.16 5.45
N GLY A 170 -1.03 -12.92 6.35
CA GLY A 170 -1.89 -13.96 6.89
C GLY A 170 -1.09 -15.02 7.63
N ASN A 171 -1.18 -16.28 7.18
CA ASN A 171 -0.42 -17.40 7.74
C ASN A 171 1.00 -17.54 7.16
N ASN A 172 1.37 -16.72 6.17
CA ASN A 172 2.71 -16.75 5.59
C ASN A 172 3.64 -15.83 6.39
N THR A 173 4.93 -16.06 6.20
CA THR A 173 5.98 -15.25 6.82
C THR A 173 7.05 -14.93 5.80
N VAL A 174 7.86 -13.92 6.07
CA VAL A 174 9.08 -13.64 5.33
C VAL A 174 10.29 -13.77 6.23
N THR A 175 11.39 -14.25 5.68
CA THR A 175 12.63 -14.46 6.42
C THR A 175 13.69 -13.47 5.95
N TRP A 176 14.39 -12.87 6.93
CA TRP A 176 15.65 -12.17 6.73
C TRP A 176 16.78 -13.05 7.23
N ALA A 177 17.53 -13.63 6.32
CA ALA A 177 18.66 -14.50 6.64
C ALA A 177 19.92 -13.68 6.98
N LYS A 178 20.90 -14.32 7.63
CA LYS A 178 22.17 -13.70 8.08
C LYS A 178 22.98 -12.99 6.98
N ASN A 179 22.80 -13.42 5.72
CA ASN A 179 23.53 -12.87 4.58
C ASN A 179 22.66 -11.95 3.70
N ASP A 180 21.40 -11.70 4.08
CA ASP A 180 20.52 -10.82 3.33
C ASP A 180 20.96 -9.36 3.48
N THR A 181 20.93 -8.63 2.36
CA THR A 181 21.26 -7.21 2.31
C THR A 181 20.16 -6.36 1.69
N ALA A 182 19.23 -7.00 0.97
CA ALA A 182 18.12 -6.31 0.31
C ALA A 182 16.93 -6.16 1.27
N PRO A 183 16.31 -4.97 1.38
CA PRO A 183 15.17 -4.74 2.26
C PRO A 183 13.96 -5.59 1.86
N TRP A 184 13.08 -5.85 2.81
CA TRP A 184 11.72 -6.26 2.55
C TRP A 184 10.79 -5.05 2.55
N TYR A 185 9.90 -4.98 1.56
CA TYR A 185 8.74 -4.09 1.53
C TYR A 185 7.52 -4.94 1.84
N LEU A 186 6.97 -4.77 3.06
CA LEU A 186 5.83 -5.56 3.54
C LEU A 186 4.61 -4.67 3.62
N LYS A 187 3.49 -5.14 3.05
CA LYS A 187 2.20 -4.47 3.22
C LYS A 187 1.80 -4.51 4.69
N VAL A 188 1.49 -3.35 5.23
CA VAL A 188 1.05 -3.15 6.62
C VAL A 188 -0.13 -2.20 6.66
N GLY A 189 -0.96 -2.33 7.67
CA GLY A 189 -2.00 -1.36 8.00
C GLY A 189 -1.46 -0.17 8.79
N LYS A 190 -2.30 0.84 8.98
CA LYS A 190 -1.97 1.95 9.87
C LYS A 190 -1.90 1.45 11.32
N ASP A 191 -0.81 1.80 12.00
CA ASP A 191 -0.54 1.43 13.40
C ASP A 191 -0.67 -0.09 13.63
N GLU A 192 -0.21 -0.87 12.65
CA GLU A 192 -0.23 -2.33 12.72
C GLU A 192 0.86 -2.85 13.65
N THR A 193 0.49 -3.82 14.52
CA THR A 193 1.46 -4.57 15.31
C THR A 193 2.09 -5.65 14.45
N VAL A 194 3.37 -5.50 14.14
CA VAL A 194 4.18 -6.47 13.41
C VAL A 194 4.98 -7.30 14.39
N LYS A 195 5.08 -8.60 14.12
CA LYS A 195 5.84 -9.55 14.91
C LYS A 195 7.13 -9.91 14.20
N ALA A 196 8.25 -9.82 14.93
CA ALA A 196 9.57 -10.29 14.53
C ALA A 196 9.99 -11.44 15.45
N THR A 197 10.27 -12.60 14.88
CA THR A 197 10.79 -13.76 15.61
C THR A 197 12.26 -13.95 15.25
N PHE A 198 13.13 -13.83 16.24
CA PHE A 198 14.57 -14.02 16.11
C PHE A 198 14.91 -15.48 16.34
N HIS A 199 15.70 -16.05 15.47
CA HIS A 199 16.25 -17.39 15.60
C HIS A 199 17.76 -17.30 15.61
N VAL A 200 18.37 -18.05 16.54
CA VAL A 200 19.82 -18.17 16.64
C VAL A 200 20.20 -19.62 16.92
N THR A 201 21.32 -20.07 16.35
CA THR A 201 21.92 -21.39 16.63
C THR A 201 23.32 -21.19 17.16
N ARG A 202 23.58 -21.64 18.39
CA ARG A 202 24.86 -21.47 19.05
C ARG A 202 25.97 -22.25 18.33
N LEU A 203 27.14 -21.60 18.19
CA LEU A 203 28.27 -22.17 17.45
C LEU A 203 28.90 -23.38 18.16
N THR A 204 28.95 -23.37 19.50
CA THR A 204 29.69 -24.37 20.29
C THR A 204 29.04 -25.74 20.34
N ASP A 205 27.72 -25.82 20.41
CA ASP A 205 26.97 -27.07 20.62
C ASP A 205 25.78 -27.26 19.66
N GLY A 206 25.53 -26.30 18.76
CA GLY A 206 24.45 -26.37 17.78
C GLY A 206 23.03 -26.21 18.36
N LYS A 207 22.90 -25.84 19.64
CA LYS A 207 21.57 -25.59 20.22
C LYS A 207 20.93 -24.36 19.60
N SER A 208 19.65 -24.46 19.28
CA SER A 208 18.87 -23.37 18.71
C SER A 208 17.90 -22.78 19.72
N ASN A 209 17.67 -21.47 19.64
CA ASN A 209 16.69 -20.76 20.42
C ASN A 209 16.01 -19.69 19.58
N SER A 210 14.85 -19.22 20.06
CA SER A 210 14.11 -18.14 19.42
C SER A 210 13.49 -17.21 20.46
N GLY A 211 13.39 -15.95 20.09
CA GLY A 211 12.70 -14.91 20.84
C GLY A 211 11.77 -14.12 19.96
N GLU A 212 10.66 -13.66 20.51
CA GLU A 212 9.68 -12.86 19.78
C GLU A 212 9.66 -11.42 20.29
N TRP A 213 9.52 -10.51 19.37
CA TRP A 213 9.30 -9.11 19.65
C TRP A 213 8.25 -8.53 18.72
N SER A 214 7.40 -7.65 19.27
CA SER A 214 6.36 -7.01 18.50
C SER A 214 6.47 -5.49 18.64
N TYR A 215 6.18 -4.79 17.57
CA TYR A 215 6.22 -3.33 17.53
C TYR A 215 5.16 -2.80 16.56
N VAL A 216 4.80 -1.55 16.76
CA VAL A 216 3.78 -0.88 15.94
C VAL A 216 4.44 -0.16 14.78
N ILE A 217 3.91 -0.35 13.58
CA ILE A 217 4.39 0.30 12.36
C ILE A 217 3.21 0.76 11.50
N SER A 218 3.46 1.77 10.71
CA SER A 218 2.51 2.28 9.69
C SER A 218 3.12 2.23 8.29
N PRO A 219 2.33 2.26 7.23
CA PRO A 219 2.82 2.41 5.88
C PRO A 219 3.74 3.63 5.73
N ASN A 220 4.55 3.64 4.70
CA ASN A 220 5.48 4.73 4.38
C ASN A 220 6.55 4.99 5.47
N LYS A 221 6.84 4.00 6.32
CA LYS A 221 7.89 4.06 7.35
C LYS A 221 9.00 3.04 7.05
N ALA A 222 10.23 3.36 7.49
CA ALA A 222 11.36 2.44 7.45
C ALA A 222 11.71 1.99 8.86
N TRP A 223 12.02 0.70 9.00
CA TRP A 223 12.47 0.12 10.26
C TRP A 223 13.77 -0.64 10.04
N THR A 224 14.77 -0.27 10.79
CA THR A 224 16.05 -0.97 10.79
C THR A 224 16.26 -1.62 12.16
N LEU A 225 16.37 -2.96 12.18
CA LEU A 225 16.76 -3.71 13.36
C LEU A 225 18.26 -3.91 13.33
N ASN A 226 18.95 -3.41 14.34
CA ASN A 226 20.37 -3.69 14.54
C ASN A 226 20.49 -4.76 15.62
N VAL A 227 20.96 -5.94 15.25
CA VAL A 227 21.05 -7.14 16.11
C VAL A 227 22.50 -7.44 16.42
N LYS A 228 22.83 -7.47 17.69
CA LYS A 228 24.18 -7.71 18.20
C LYS A 228 24.19 -8.80 19.24
N ALA A 229 25.16 -9.70 19.20
CA ALA A 229 25.39 -10.63 20.29
C ALA A 229 25.88 -9.88 21.55
N ASN A 230 25.22 -10.15 22.67
CA ASN A 230 25.60 -9.60 23.97
C ASN A 230 26.15 -10.74 24.81
N ASN A 231 27.44 -10.68 25.09
CA ASN A 231 28.11 -11.65 25.92
C ASN A 231 28.42 -11.04 27.30
N ASN A 232 27.51 -11.20 28.25
CA ASN A 232 27.68 -10.76 29.62
C ASN A 232 28.39 -11.88 30.41
N LEU A 233 29.69 -12.04 30.13
CA LEU A 233 30.54 -13.08 30.76
C LEU A 233 30.51 -13.06 32.29
N SER A 234 30.21 -11.92 32.92
CA SER A 234 30.10 -11.81 34.37
C SER A 234 28.87 -12.49 34.95
N GLU A 235 27.84 -12.75 34.14
CA GLU A 235 26.60 -13.41 34.57
C GLU A 235 26.36 -14.74 33.86
N GLY A 236 27.29 -15.17 32.99
CA GLY A 236 27.16 -16.42 32.24
C GLY A 236 26.06 -16.44 31.20
N ASN A 237 25.57 -15.28 30.78
CA ASN A 237 24.44 -15.17 29.84
C ASN A 237 24.90 -14.68 28.48
N LEU A 238 24.67 -15.48 27.46
CA LEU A 238 24.74 -15.06 26.08
C LEU A 238 23.37 -14.52 25.66
N GLY A 239 23.30 -13.24 25.28
CA GLY A 239 22.07 -12.55 24.92
C GLY A 239 22.15 -11.90 23.55
N LEU A 240 21.05 -11.31 23.13
CA LEU A 240 20.99 -10.41 21.97
C LEU A 240 20.63 -9.02 22.47
N THR A 241 21.33 -8.01 21.97
CA THR A 241 20.90 -6.61 22.05
C THR A 241 20.33 -6.23 20.70
N ILE A 242 19.08 -5.79 20.70
CA ILE A 242 18.39 -5.33 19.49
C ILE A 242 18.08 -3.86 19.70
N THR A 243 18.55 -3.04 18.76
CA THR A 243 18.17 -1.64 18.69
C THR A 243 17.35 -1.41 17.42
N VAL A 244 16.30 -0.62 17.55
CA VAL A 244 15.45 -0.23 16.45
C VAL A 244 15.76 1.19 16.06
N ASP A 245 15.96 1.39 14.78
CA ASP A 245 16.08 2.71 14.17
C ASP A 245 14.87 2.91 13.26
N ASP A 246 13.97 3.77 13.68
CA ASP A 246 12.82 4.24 12.89
C ASP A 246 13.08 5.62 12.27
N GLY A 247 14.33 6.07 12.36
CA GLY A 247 14.75 7.40 11.93
C GLY A 247 14.41 8.52 12.92
N THR A 248 13.77 8.22 14.05
CA THR A 248 13.39 9.21 15.07
C THR A 248 13.96 8.92 16.46
N GLU A 249 14.04 7.66 16.87
CA GLU A 249 14.61 7.26 18.17
C GLU A 249 15.22 5.85 18.13
N ASN A 250 16.40 5.69 18.71
CA ASN A 250 16.97 4.36 18.97
C ASN A 250 16.33 3.78 20.23
N ILE A 251 15.48 2.78 20.09
CA ILE A 251 14.86 2.06 21.21
C ILE A 251 15.65 0.77 21.43
N PRO A 252 16.50 0.68 22.46
CA PRO A 252 17.17 -0.58 22.79
C PRO A 252 16.15 -1.58 23.34
N VAL A 253 16.06 -2.75 22.72
CA VAL A 253 15.32 -3.90 23.27
C VAL A 253 16.33 -4.98 23.60
N GLU A 254 16.41 -5.35 24.86
CA GLU A 254 17.21 -6.49 25.31
C GLU A 254 16.39 -7.76 25.24
N ILE A 255 16.78 -8.68 24.37
CA ILE A 255 16.24 -10.04 24.38
C ILE A 255 17.23 -10.91 25.15
N THR A 256 16.83 -11.32 26.35
CA THR A 256 17.63 -12.21 27.18
C THR A 256 17.45 -13.64 26.69
N VAL A 257 18.53 -14.28 26.27
CA VAL A 257 18.57 -15.73 25.99
C VAL A 257 18.54 -16.49 27.34
N PRO A 258 17.80 -17.61 27.43
CA PRO A 258 17.68 -18.37 28.70
C PRO A 258 19.03 -18.73 29.30
N SER A 259 19.08 -18.74 30.65
CA SER A 259 20.32 -18.95 31.43
C SER A 259 20.96 -20.33 31.26
N ASP A 260 20.25 -21.32 30.76
CA ASP A 260 20.76 -22.65 30.42
C ASP A 260 21.68 -22.68 29.20
N TRP A 261 21.67 -21.61 28.38
CA TRP A 261 22.60 -21.43 27.25
C TRP A 261 24.00 -20.98 27.70
N ALA A 262 24.14 -20.52 28.91
CA ALA A 262 25.37 -20.01 29.47
C ALA A 262 26.15 -21.06 30.26
N LYS A 263 25.57 -22.24 30.49
CA LYS A 263 26.24 -23.30 31.23
C LYS A 263 26.97 -24.22 30.24
N ASP A 264 28.30 -24.21 30.34
CA ASP A 264 29.17 -25.23 29.73
C ASP A 264 28.88 -26.61 30.34
#